data_4eaedbc13d58a48c27139db417b2422d
#
_entry.id   4eaedbc13d58a48c27139db417b2422d
#
_cell.length_a   1.000
_cell.length_b   1.000
_cell.length_c   1.000
_cell.angle_alpha   90.00
_cell.angle_beta   90.00
_cell.angle_gamma   90.00
#
_symmetry.space_group_name_H-M   'P 1'
#
loop_
_entity.id
_entity.type
_entity.pdbx_description
1 polymer ?
#
loop_
_entity_poly.entity_id
_entity_poly.type
_entity_poly.pdbx_seq_one_letter_code
_entity_poly.pdbx_strand_id
1 'polypeptide(L)'
;MLIHLEKLGKTFGEKVVLHDVTASVEREDRIGIVGQNGAGKTTLLKILTGEYQDYEGEFSVTHGVTLGYLEQNAKLDATLDIYGEMRATFAPVLDAMAQMQILERRMAAQPDNADLLAQHDALQNIVDAADGYNMDVNIKKVLSGMGFAQDTWQKNIAVLSGGELTRLRLAKLLLEKPDVLILDEPTNHLDFATMEWLENYLKGYSGAVLVVSHDRYFLDNVCTKIWEVSFQTMTTYKGNFSAYLPQKEAADALRQKQHDADVALAEKLQDYVDRNLVRASTTKMAQSRRKQLEKLEITEAPKDETNQLKFRFEYDVEPWNELVLMKNLSIKIGERTLLEPFTYTVCRGQRLIIAGPNGAGKSTLMQVLDGKRRPSGGMVRLGTGARPSIFAQQQNRLGQGRVIDVIWNKYPRMTELEVRSHLAKLGFRGDTVFKPCEALSGGELARLRFAEIVLERPNLLFLDEPTNHLDIYTRENLTEALMAYTGTLLLVTHDRHLMTSLACPILYLEDGKAVLYPSYDALMGRAAPVQTAQKAAEPVKTGYGKEQRRRRAELRAKIKACEDEMEACGAREVELDNEINSPEVYNDPDLLRQKSDELSDLRFHQEELFAAWEAAMEEQEAYEQTQQPEE
;
A
#
# COMPACT_ATOMS: atom_id res chain seq x y z
N MET A 1 -14.17 -8.98 -29.06
CA MET A 1 -14.55 -7.86 -28.20
C MET A 1 -15.72 -8.30 -27.35
N LEU A 2 -15.62 -8.19 -26.00
CA LEU A 2 -16.68 -8.58 -25.07
C LEU A 2 -17.48 -7.36 -24.61
N ILE A 3 -16.77 -6.26 -24.32
CA ILE A 3 -17.32 -4.98 -23.84
C ILE A 3 -16.75 -3.85 -24.68
N HIS A 4 -17.57 -2.86 -25.00
CA HIS A 4 -17.18 -1.62 -25.67
C HIS A 4 -17.75 -0.41 -24.94
N LEU A 5 -16.91 0.58 -24.69
CA LEU A 5 -17.23 1.87 -24.10
C LEU A 5 -16.85 2.96 -25.08
N GLU A 6 -17.76 3.88 -25.39
CA GLU A 6 -17.48 5.03 -26.26
C GLU A 6 -18.00 6.30 -25.60
N LYS A 7 -17.07 7.22 -25.29
CA LYS A 7 -17.34 8.53 -24.69
C LYS A 7 -18.22 8.47 -23.45
N LEU A 8 -18.00 7.45 -22.61
CA LEU A 8 -18.80 7.25 -21.42
C LEU A 8 -18.54 8.36 -20.40
N GLY A 9 -19.61 8.98 -19.91
CA GLY A 9 -19.61 10.03 -18.90
C GLY A 9 -20.58 9.75 -17.77
N LYS A 10 -20.29 10.24 -16.55
CA LYS A 10 -21.16 10.13 -15.38
C LYS A 10 -21.03 11.35 -14.49
N THR A 11 -22.20 11.95 -14.20
CA THR A 11 -22.30 13.12 -13.32
C THR A 11 -23.25 12.82 -12.17
N PHE A 12 -22.92 13.25 -10.96
CA PHE A 12 -23.80 13.22 -9.78
C PHE A 12 -24.08 14.64 -9.31
N GLY A 13 -25.30 15.13 -9.56
CA GLY A 13 -25.64 16.52 -9.34
C GLY A 13 -24.76 17.44 -10.18
N GLU A 14 -23.96 18.30 -9.53
CA GLU A 14 -22.99 19.18 -10.21
C GLU A 14 -21.60 18.57 -10.37
N LYS A 15 -21.35 17.41 -9.75
CA LYS A 15 -20.02 16.79 -9.76
C LYS A 15 -19.88 15.81 -10.91
N VAL A 16 -19.03 16.14 -11.89
CA VAL A 16 -18.58 15.21 -12.93
C VAL A 16 -17.62 14.21 -12.30
N VAL A 17 -17.85 12.91 -12.49
CA VAL A 17 -17.03 11.82 -11.97
C VAL A 17 -16.27 11.11 -13.08
N LEU A 18 -16.90 10.91 -14.25
CA LEU A 18 -16.29 10.36 -15.44
C LEU A 18 -16.65 11.22 -16.64
N HIS A 19 -15.72 11.42 -17.55
CA HIS A 19 -15.91 12.19 -18.78
C HIS A 19 -15.10 11.59 -19.92
N ASP A 20 -15.75 11.37 -21.05
CA ASP A 20 -15.15 10.89 -22.31
C ASP A 20 -14.29 9.61 -22.17
N VAL A 21 -14.80 8.63 -21.40
CA VAL A 21 -14.13 7.34 -21.20
C VAL A 21 -14.40 6.43 -22.39
N THR A 22 -13.34 6.06 -23.12
CA THR A 22 -13.42 5.16 -24.28
C THR A 22 -12.46 3.99 -24.10
N ALA A 23 -12.98 2.75 -24.16
CA ALA A 23 -12.20 1.54 -23.98
C ALA A 23 -12.90 0.30 -24.55
N SER A 24 -12.17 -0.79 -24.69
CA SER A 24 -12.70 -2.09 -25.05
C SER A 24 -12.07 -3.20 -24.21
N VAL A 25 -12.85 -4.26 -23.98
CA VAL A 25 -12.41 -5.47 -23.29
C VAL A 25 -12.48 -6.64 -24.28
N GLU A 26 -11.34 -7.29 -24.48
CA GLU A 26 -11.24 -8.47 -25.31
C GLU A 26 -11.24 -9.75 -24.45
N ARG A 27 -11.43 -10.89 -25.10
CA ARG A 27 -11.31 -12.18 -24.44
C ARG A 27 -9.87 -12.36 -23.94
N GLU A 28 -9.72 -12.91 -22.75
CA GLU A 28 -8.42 -13.10 -22.07
C GLU A 28 -7.70 -11.83 -21.61
N ASP A 29 -8.31 -10.65 -21.76
CA ASP A 29 -7.75 -9.43 -21.19
C ASP A 29 -7.62 -9.53 -19.66
N ARG A 30 -6.52 -9.01 -19.13
CA ARG A 30 -6.23 -8.88 -17.69
C ARG A 30 -6.00 -7.41 -17.41
N ILE A 31 -7.05 -6.72 -17.00
CA ILE A 31 -7.06 -5.26 -16.86
C ILE A 31 -7.03 -4.88 -15.39
N GLY A 32 -5.98 -4.18 -14.99
CA GLY A 32 -5.90 -3.53 -13.67
C GLY A 32 -6.44 -2.12 -13.75
N ILE A 33 -7.40 -1.76 -12.90
CA ILE A 33 -7.97 -0.42 -12.81
C ILE A 33 -7.33 0.27 -11.61
N VAL A 34 -6.58 1.34 -11.87
CA VAL A 34 -5.84 2.10 -10.86
C VAL A 34 -6.28 3.56 -10.83
N GLY A 35 -6.00 4.26 -9.74
CA GLY A 35 -6.33 5.67 -9.54
C GLY A 35 -6.58 5.99 -8.07
N GLN A 36 -6.62 7.27 -7.73
CA GLN A 36 -6.89 7.72 -6.35
C GLN A 36 -8.25 7.27 -5.83
N ASN A 37 -8.40 7.29 -4.50
CA ASN A 37 -9.71 7.11 -3.88
C ASN A 37 -10.64 8.26 -4.28
N GLY A 38 -11.85 7.89 -4.75
CA GLY A 38 -12.82 8.86 -5.27
C GLY A 38 -12.62 9.29 -6.72
N ALA A 39 -11.66 8.72 -7.47
CA ALA A 39 -11.44 9.02 -8.89
C ALA A 39 -12.55 8.49 -9.82
N GLY A 40 -13.44 7.62 -9.33
CA GLY A 40 -14.56 7.07 -10.14
C GLY A 40 -14.40 5.58 -10.49
N LYS A 41 -13.40 4.86 -9.94
CA LYS A 41 -13.19 3.42 -10.21
C LYS A 41 -14.44 2.58 -9.96
N THR A 42 -15.00 2.64 -8.75
CA THR A 42 -16.24 1.92 -8.40
C THR A 42 -17.44 2.40 -9.20
N THR A 43 -17.51 3.68 -9.57
CA THR A 43 -18.55 4.21 -10.46
C THR A 43 -18.47 3.58 -11.85
N LEU A 44 -17.25 3.47 -12.40
CA LEU A 44 -17.02 2.77 -13.67
C LEU A 44 -17.48 1.31 -13.59
N LEU A 45 -17.09 0.59 -12.52
CA LEU A 45 -17.53 -0.80 -12.32
C LEU A 45 -19.06 -0.93 -12.24
N LYS A 46 -19.73 -0.02 -11.54
CA LYS A 46 -21.19 -0.01 -11.41
C LYS A 46 -21.94 0.27 -12.71
N ILE A 47 -21.33 1.03 -13.62
CA ILE A 47 -21.85 1.20 -14.98
C ILE A 47 -21.68 -0.10 -15.76
N LEU A 48 -20.49 -0.71 -15.71
CA LEU A 48 -20.18 -1.97 -16.40
C LEU A 48 -21.08 -3.13 -15.94
N THR A 49 -21.51 -3.13 -14.68
CA THR A 49 -22.42 -4.14 -14.12
C THR A 49 -23.91 -3.82 -14.33
N GLY A 50 -24.21 -2.64 -14.88
CA GLY A 50 -25.59 -2.20 -15.13
C GLY A 50 -26.34 -1.69 -13.90
N GLU A 51 -25.67 -1.51 -12.74
CA GLU A 51 -26.25 -0.88 -11.56
C GLU A 51 -26.60 0.60 -11.83
N TYR A 52 -25.73 1.32 -12.56
CA TYR A 52 -26.01 2.68 -13.02
C TYR A 52 -26.38 2.66 -14.50
N GLN A 53 -27.60 3.09 -14.80
CA GLN A 53 -28.14 3.17 -16.16
C GLN A 53 -28.18 4.62 -16.68
N ASP A 54 -28.02 5.62 -15.82
CA ASP A 54 -27.99 7.04 -16.14
C ASP A 54 -26.55 7.51 -16.36
N TYR A 55 -26.04 7.35 -17.57
CA TYR A 55 -24.71 7.77 -18.02
C TYR A 55 -24.80 8.39 -19.43
N GLU A 56 -23.80 9.16 -19.80
CA GLU A 56 -23.61 9.72 -21.13
C GLU A 56 -22.73 8.78 -21.97
N GLY A 57 -22.87 8.83 -23.30
CA GLY A 57 -22.11 8.00 -24.22
C GLY A 57 -22.73 6.63 -24.47
N GLU A 58 -21.93 5.70 -25.01
CA GLU A 58 -22.40 4.36 -25.40
C GLU A 58 -21.65 3.27 -24.59
N PHE A 59 -22.42 2.31 -24.09
CA PHE A 59 -21.93 1.10 -23.45
C PHE A 59 -22.63 -0.10 -24.06
N SER A 60 -21.84 -1.05 -24.55
CA SER A 60 -22.38 -2.28 -25.12
C SER A 60 -21.64 -3.51 -24.65
N VAL A 61 -22.39 -4.57 -24.36
CA VAL A 61 -21.91 -5.91 -24.05
C VAL A 61 -22.34 -6.83 -25.18
N THR A 62 -21.44 -7.65 -25.71
CA THR A 62 -21.76 -8.61 -26.78
C THR A 62 -22.83 -9.59 -26.29
N HIS A 63 -23.79 -9.90 -27.15
CA HIS A 63 -24.90 -10.78 -26.80
C HIS A 63 -24.40 -12.15 -26.35
N GLY A 64 -24.92 -12.64 -25.24
CA GLY A 64 -24.57 -13.93 -24.65
C GLY A 64 -23.34 -13.93 -23.75
N VAL A 65 -22.68 -12.77 -23.56
CA VAL A 65 -21.57 -12.62 -22.61
C VAL A 65 -22.11 -12.51 -21.20
N THR A 66 -21.57 -13.33 -20.31
CA THR A 66 -21.89 -13.33 -18.88
C THR A 66 -20.93 -12.43 -18.12
N LEU A 67 -21.47 -11.56 -17.26
CA LEU A 67 -20.70 -10.68 -16.39
C LEU A 67 -20.82 -11.16 -14.96
N GLY A 68 -19.70 -11.34 -14.28
CA GLY A 68 -19.66 -11.64 -12.85
C GLY A 68 -19.01 -10.51 -12.08
N TYR A 69 -19.66 -10.02 -11.06
CA TYR A 69 -19.19 -8.93 -10.21
C TYR A 69 -19.19 -9.30 -8.74
N LEU A 70 -18.04 -9.06 -8.08
CA LEU A 70 -17.94 -9.25 -6.64
C LEU A 70 -18.58 -8.08 -5.90
N GLU A 71 -19.88 -8.18 -5.64
CA GLU A 71 -20.57 -7.22 -4.79
C GLU A 71 -20.29 -7.42 -3.31
N GLN A 72 -20.15 -6.32 -2.57
CA GLN A 72 -20.10 -6.37 -1.10
C GLN A 72 -21.38 -6.96 -0.49
N ASN A 73 -22.49 -6.91 -1.20
CA ASN A 73 -23.83 -7.34 -0.77
C ASN A 73 -24.40 -8.55 -1.50
N ALA A 74 -23.59 -9.32 -2.27
CA ALA A 74 -24.07 -10.54 -2.89
C ALA A 74 -24.72 -11.45 -1.83
N LYS A 75 -25.98 -11.82 -2.06
CA LYS A 75 -26.77 -12.59 -1.10
C LYS A 75 -26.25 -14.04 -1.08
N LEU A 76 -25.74 -14.46 0.07
CA LEU A 76 -25.53 -15.87 0.39
C LEU A 76 -26.74 -16.38 1.17
N ASP A 77 -27.11 -17.64 0.96
CA ASP A 77 -28.19 -18.23 1.73
C ASP A 77 -27.69 -18.62 3.13
N ALA A 78 -28.08 -17.82 4.12
CA ALA A 78 -27.69 -18.03 5.52
C ALA A 78 -28.20 -19.35 6.13
N THR A 79 -29.06 -20.08 5.43
CA THR A 79 -29.58 -21.38 5.90
C THR A 79 -28.68 -22.55 5.52
N LEU A 80 -27.80 -22.35 4.52
CA LEU A 80 -26.88 -23.35 4.02
C LEU A 80 -25.55 -23.37 4.79
N ASP A 81 -24.83 -24.49 4.65
CA ASP A 81 -23.42 -24.55 5.00
C ASP A 81 -22.55 -24.08 3.83
N ILE A 82 -21.25 -23.89 4.08
CA ILE A 82 -20.28 -23.42 3.08
C ILE A 82 -20.30 -24.30 1.82
N TYR A 83 -20.28 -25.62 1.99
CA TYR A 83 -20.24 -26.56 0.87
C TYR A 83 -21.54 -26.58 0.09
N GLY A 84 -22.68 -26.54 0.78
CA GLY A 84 -24.02 -26.49 0.20
C GLY A 84 -24.23 -25.25 -0.66
N GLU A 85 -23.76 -24.08 -0.21
CA GLU A 85 -23.81 -22.84 -1.00
C GLU A 85 -23.00 -22.92 -2.28
N MET A 86 -21.77 -23.51 -2.22
CA MET A 86 -20.96 -23.71 -3.42
C MET A 86 -21.61 -24.71 -4.38
N ARG A 87 -22.25 -25.75 -3.86
CA ARG A 87 -22.97 -26.74 -4.65
C ARG A 87 -24.22 -26.16 -5.28
N ALA A 88 -24.90 -25.23 -4.62
CA ALA A 88 -26.09 -24.53 -5.15
C ALA A 88 -25.78 -23.74 -6.43
N THR A 89 -24.53 -23.29 -6.61
CA THR A 89 -24.08 -22.64 -7.87
C THR A 89 -24.25 -23.55 -9.08
N PHE A 90 -24.17 -24.87 -8.90
CA PHE A 90 -24.34 -25.87 -9.95
C PHE A 90 -25.77 -26.42 -10.05
N ALA A 91 -26.78 -25.75 -9.46
CA ALA A 91 -28.17 -26.22 -9.53
C ALA A 91 -28.65 -26.53 -10.97
N PRO A 92 -28.40 -25.66 -12.00
CA PRO A 92 -28.79 -25.99 -13.38
C PRO A 92 -28.10 -27.26 -13.93
N VAL A 93 -26.86 -27.49 -13.54
CA VAL A 93 -26.10 -28.69 -13.94
C VAL A 93 -26.64 -29.94 -13.28
N LEU A 94 -26.95 -29.85 -11.98
CA LEU A 94 -27.54 -30.96 -11.22
C LEU A 94 -28.92 -31.31 -11.75
N ASP A 95 -29.73 -30.32 -12.11
CA ASP A 95 -31.04 -30.55 -12.73
C ASP A 95 -30.88 -31.20 -14.12
N ALA A 96 -29.91 -30.72 -14.93
CA ALA A 96 -29.62 -31.33 -16.23
C ALA A 96 -29.20 -32.80 -16.08
N MET A 97 -28.31 -33.12 -15.14
CA MET A 97 -27.89 -34.49 -14.86
C MET A 97 -29.08 -35.39 -14.42
N ALA A 98 -29.95 -34.85 -13.55
CA ALA A 98 -31.14 -35.59 -13.13
C ALA A 98 -32.12 -35.85 -14.29
N GLN A 99 -32.31 -34.86 -15.17
CA GLN A 99 -33.13 -35.03 -16.38
C GLN A 99 -32.50 -36.01 -17.39
N MET A 100 -31.17 -35.98 -17.56
CA MET A 100 -30.46 -36.97 -18.40
C MET A 100 -30.72 -38.40 -17.93
N GLN A 101 -30.61 -38.66 -16.62
CA GLN A 101 -30.92 -40.01 -16.10
C GLN A 101 -32.35 -40.48 -16.39
N ILE A 102 -33.32 -39.54 -16.37
CA ILE A 102 -34.72 -39.84 -16.73
C ILE A 102 -34.82 -40.14 -18.23
N LEU A 103 -34.15 -39.35 -19.08
CA LEU A 103 -34.14 -39.55 -20.52
C LEU A 103 -33.45 -40.85 -20.90
N GLU A 104 -32.33 -41.22 -20.31
CA GLU A 104 -31.63 -42.48 -20.53
C GLU A 104 -32.53 -43.69 -20.29
N ARG A 105 -33.34 -43.65 -19.22
CA ARG A 105 -34.35 -44.73 -18.98
C ARG A 105 -35.44 -44.81 -20.06
N ARG A 106 -35.85 -43.62 -20.60
CA ARG A 106 -36.83 -43.55 -21.70
C ARG A 106 -36.24 -44.02 -23.03
N MET A 107 -34.99 -43.63 -23.31
CA MET A 107 -34.22 -44.06 -24.50
C MET A 107 -33.99 -45.55 -24.50
N ALA A 108 -33.75 -46.17 -23.34
CA ALA A 108 -33.66 -47.64 -23.24
C ALA A 108 -34.97 -48.35 -23.64
N ALA A 109 -36.13 -47.71 -23.50
CA ALA A 109 -37.40 -48.21 -23.93
C ALA A 109 -37.78 -47.85 -25.40
N GLN A 110 -37.18 -46.80 -25.95
CA GLN A 110 -37.39 -46.24 -27.29
C GLN A 110 -36.06 -45.85 -27.97
N PRO A 111 -35.24 -46.78 -28.40
CA PRO A 111 -33.84 -46.50 -28.85
C PRO A 111 -33.76 -45.62 -30.11
N ASP A 112 -34.74 -45.63 -30.98
CA ASP A 112 -34.71 -44.94 -32.29
C ASP A 112 -35.41 -43.58 -32.24
N ASN A 113 -35.78 -43.06 -31.04
CA ASN A 113 -36.45 -41.78 -30.92
C ASN A 113 -35.47 -40.61 -31.01
N ALA A 114 -35.41 -39.94 -32.18
CA ALA A 114 -34.51 -38.83 -32.45
C ALA A 114 -34.74 -37.60 -31.53
N ASP A 115 -35.96 -37.37 -31.07
CA ASP A 115 -36.27 -36.24 -30.15
C ASP A 115 -35.70 -36.44 -28.77
N LEU A 116 -35.67 -37.70 -28.29
CA LEU A 116 -35.03 -38.02 -26.98
C LEU A 116 -33.50 -37.88 -27.07
N LEU A 117 -32.90 -38.28 -28.18
CA LEU A 117 -31.48 -38.06 -28.43
C LEU A 117 -31.11 -36.58 -28.46
N ALA A 118 -31.88 -35.74 -29.19
CA ALA A 118 -31.62 -34.32 -29.26
C ALA A 118 -31.77 -33.60 -27.87
N GLN A 119 -32.76 -34.05 -27.06
CA GLN A 119 -32.92 -33.55 -25.70
C GLN A 119 -31.74 -33.96 -24.80
N HIS A 120 -31.28 -35.21 -24.91
CA HIS A 120 -30.13 -35.69 -24.14
C HIS A 120 -28.85 -34.92 -24.52
N ASP A 121 -28.57 -34.73 -25.82
CA ASP A 121 -27.43 -33.97 -26.28
C ASP A 121 -27.45 -32.51 -25.80
N ALA A 122 -28.63 -31.91 -25.79
CA ALA A 122 -28.79 -30.54 -25.26
C ALA A 122 -28.45 -30.45 -23.77
N LEU A 123 -28.90 -31.41 -22.95
CA LEU A 123 -28.57 -31.47 -21.52
C LEU A 123 -27.09 -31.85 -21.30
N GLN A 124 -26.55 -32.76 -22.09
CA GLN A 124 -25.12 -33.12 -22.06
C GLN A 124 -24.25 -31.88 -22.30
N ASN A 125 -24.60 -31.06 -23.30
CA ASN A 125 -23.89 -29.82 -23.58
C ASN A 125 -23.88 -28.85 -22.40
N ILE A 126 -24.97 -28.79 -21.62
CA ILE A 126 -25.03 -27.96 -20.37
C ILE A 126 -24.05 -28.50 -19.32
N VAL A 127 -24.04 -29.83 -19.12
CA VAL A 127 -23.16 -30.48 -18.15
C VAL A 127 -21.68 -30.33 -18.56
N ASP A 128 -21.37 -30.53 -19.83
CA ASP A 128 -20.00 -30.43 -20.34
C ASP A 128 -19.49 -28.99 -20.33
N ALA A 129 -20.31 -28.03 -20.73
CA ALA A 129 -19.95 -26.60 -20.71
C ALA A 129 -19.60 -26.10 -19.30
N ALA A 130 -20.27 -26.62 -18.27
CA ALA A 130 -20.05 -26.27 -16.88
C ALA A 130 -19.01 -27.16 -16.18
N ASP A 131 -18.38 -28.11 -16.88
CA ASP A 131 -17.47 -29.12 -16.28
C ASP A 131 -18.15 -29.87 -15.10
N GLY A 132 -19.42 -30.23 -15.29
CA GLY A 132 -20.30 -30.71 -14.24
C GLY A 132 -19.85 -32.00 -13.58
N TYR A 133 -19.17 -32.89 -14.31
CA TYR A 133 -18.63 -34.14 -13.74
C TYR A 133 -17.49 -33.89 -12.74
N ASN A 134 -16.78 -32.78 -12.85
CA ASN A 134 -15.69 -32.37 -11.96
C ASN A 134 -16.16 -31.36 -10.88
N MET A 135 -17.47 -31.12 -10.74
CA MET A 135 -18.04 -30.13 -9.82
C MET A 135 -17.47 -30.24 -8.41
N ASP A 136 -17.50 -31.44 -7.79
CA ASP A 136 -17.01 -31.64 -6.43
C ASP A 136 -15.51 -31.37 -6.29
N VAL A 137 -14.72 -31.69 -7.33
CA VAL A 137 -13.27 -31.42 -7.37
C VAL A 137 -13.03 -29.91 -7.46
N ASN A 138 -13.78 -29.22 -8.33
CA ASN A 138 -13.68 -27.78 -8.50
C ASN A 138 -14.08 -27.03 -7.23
N ILE A 139 -15.17 -27.43 -6.57
CA ILE A 139 -15.61 -26.86 -5.28
C ILE A 139 -14.50 -27.01 -4.24
N LYS A 140 -13.96 -28.23 -4.07
CA LYS A 140 -12.89 -28.50 -3.09
C LYS A 140 -11.63 -27.69 -3.40
N LYS A 141 -11.23 -27.61 -4.67
CA LYS A 141 -10.07 -26.82 -5.13
C LYS A 141 -10.23 -25.35 -4.80
N VAL A 142 -11.38 -24.76 -5.10
CA VAL A 142 -11.64 -23.33 -4.85
C VAL A 142 -11.76 -23.04 -3.36
N LEU A 143 -12.51 -23.84 -2.59
CA LEU A 143 -12.62 -23.66 -1.14
C LEU A 143 -11.27 -23.77 -0.43
N SER A 144 -10.48 -24.80 -0.75
CA SER A 144 -9.14 -24.94 -0.17
C SER A 144 -8.23 -23.79 -0.54
N GLY A 145 -8.26 -23.36 -1.81
CA GLY A 145 -7.47 -22.21 -2.30
C GLY A 145 -7.87 -20.89 -1.64
N MET A 146 -9.15 -20.72 -1.32
CA MET A 146 -9.67 -19.56 -0.59
C MET A 146 -9.47 -19.64 0.93
N GLY A 147 -8.69 -20.62 1.40
CA GLY A 147 -8.32 -20.76 2.82
C GLY A 147 -9.42 -21.31 3.72
N PHE A 148 -10.41 -22.03 3.17
CA PHE A 148 -11.38 -22.77 3.96
C PHE A 148 -10.88 -24.18 4.22
N ALA A 149 -10.53 -24.48 5.47
CA ALA A 149 -10.11 -25.81 5.89
C ALA A 149 -11.27 -26.81 5.77
N GLN A 150 -10.96 -28.06 5.43
CA GLN A 150 -11.97 -29.09 5.11
C GLN A 150 -12.96 -29.35 6.27
N ASP A 151 -12.52 -29.26 7.50
CA ASP A 151 -13.33 -29.38 8.70
C ASP A 151 -14.33 -28.23 8.89
N THR A 152 -14.14 -27.10 8.19
CA THR A 152 -15.02 -25.93 8.27
C THR A 152 -16.13 -25.93 7.22
N TRP A 153 -16.09 -26.79 6.21
CA TRP A 153 -17.03 -26.76 5.09
C TRP A 153 -18.50 -26.99 5.44
N GLN A 154 -18.74 -27.70 6.56
CA GLN A 154 -20.08 -27.94 7.10
C GLN A 154 -20.56 -26.86 8.07
N LYS A 155 -19.76 -25.78 8.26
CA LYS A 155 -20.20 -24.67 9.09
C LYS A 155 -21.28 -23.87 8.39
N ASN A 156 -22.30 -23.49 9.16
CA ASN A 156 -23.35 -22.60 8.65
C ASN A 156 -22.78 -21.23 8.32
N ILE A 157 -23.23 -20.66 7.19
CA ILE A 157 -22.78 -19.35 6.69
C ILE A 157 -23.07 -18.22 7.68
N ALA A 158 -24.17 -18.31 8.44
CA ALA A 158 -24.56 -17.29 9.42
C ALA A 158 -23.52 -17.04 10.54
N VAL A 159 -22.61 -17.98 10.80
CA VAL A 159 -21.60 -17.84 11.85
C VAL A 159 -20.25 -17.35 11.33
N LEU A 160 -20.14 -17.07 10.04
CA LEU A 160 -18.91 -16.61 9.41
C LEU A 160 -18.65 -15.13 9.71
N SER A 161 -17.37 -14.79 9.87
CA SER A 161 -16.93 -13.40 9.96
C SER A 161 -17.10 -12.67 8.62
N GLY A 162 -17.14 -11.33 8.64
CA GLY A 162 -17.26 -10.52 7.41
C GLY A 162 -16.19 -10.85 6.37
N GLY A 163 -14.94 -11.07 6.78
CA GLY A 163 -13.87 -11.44 5.86
C GLY A 163 -14.03 -12.85 5.28
N GLU A 164 -14.54 -13.83 6.08
CA GLU A 164 -14.88 -15.16 5.57
C GLU A 164 -16.04 -15.11 4.59
N LEU A 165 -17.06 -14.28 4.84
CA LEU A 165 -18.18 -14.07 3.91
C LEU A 165 -17.70 -13.47 2.57
N THR A 166 -16.81 -12.50 2.60
CA THR A 166 -16.24 -11.93 1.37
C THR A 166 -15.44 -12.97 0.58
N ARG A 167 -14.61 -13.78 1.25
CA ARG A 167 -13.89 -14.88 0.62
C ARG A 167 -14.85 -15.95 0.03
N LEU A 168 -15.94 -16.25 0.72
CA LEU A 168 -16.92 -17.21 0.23
C LEU A 168 -17.67 -16.70 -1.00
N ARG A 169 -18.03 -15.41 -1.04
CA ARG A 169 -18.60 -14.75 -2.23
C ARG A 169 -17.66 -14.80 -3.42
N LEU A 170 -16.37 -14.51 -3.17
CA LEU A 170 -15.36 -14.61 -4.22
C LEU A 170 -15.23 -16.06 -4.72
N ALA A 171 -15.19 -17.05 -3.82
CA ALA A 171 -15.18 -18.47 -4.18
C ALA A 171 -16.36 -18.85 -5.07
N LYS A 172 -17.58 -18.42 -4.73
CA LYS A 172 -18.79 -18.64 -5.52
C LYS A 172 -18.66 -18.05 -6.92
N LEU A 173 -18.25 -16.80 -7.02
CA LEU A 173 -18.05 -16.10 -8.29
C LEU A 173 -17.00 -16.79 -9.19
N LEU A 174 -15.91 -17.29 -8.60
CA LEU A 174 -14.88 -18.04 -9.34
C LEU A 174 -15.40 -19.39 -9.87
N LEU A 175 -16.33 -20.03 -9.16
CA LEU A 175 -16.98 -21.26 -9.61
C LEU A 175 -17.98 -21.03 -10.76
N GLU A 176 -18.66 -19.87 -10.78
CA GLU A 176 -19.58 -19.49 -11.85
C GLU A 176 -18.89 -19.29 -13.20
N LYS A 177 -17.59 -18.99 -13.20
CA LYS A 177 -16.76 -18.80 -14.39
C LYS A 177 -17.36 -17.88 -15.47
N PRO A 178 -17.76 -16.63 -15.15
CA PRO A 178 -18.33 -15.71 -16.14
C PRO A 178 -17.32 -15.36 -17.24
N ASP A 179 -17.79 -14.95 -18.43
CA ASP A 179 -16.93 -14.50 -19.53
C ASP A 179 -16.11 -13.26 -19.20
N VAL A 180 -16.67 -12.37 -18.36
CA VAL A 180 -15.96 -11.21 -17.80
C VAL A 180 -16.11 -11.21 -16.30
N LEU A 181 -14.99 -11.34 -15.60
CA LEU A 181 -14.89 -11.33 -14.15
C LEU A 181 -14.48 -9.94 -13.67
N ILE A 182 -15.30 -9.29 -12.86
CA ILE A 182 -15.07 -7.95 -12.32
C ILE A 182 -14.85 -8.06 -10.82
N LEU A 183 -13.69 -7.61 -10.34
CA LEU A 183 -13.28 -7.70 -8.94
C LEU A 183 -12.94 -6.31 -8.39
N ASP A 184 -13.61 -5.90 -7.31
CA ASP A 184 -13.32 -4.66 -6.60
C ASP A 184 -12.59 -4.99 -5.29
N GLU A 185 -11.29 -4.65 -5.22
CA GLU A 185 -10.40 -4.88 -4.08
C GLU A 185 -10.42 -6.34 -3.57
N PRO A 186 -10.20 -7.36 -4.43
CA PRO A 186 -10.29 -8.76 -4.03
C PRO A 186 -9.21 -9.20 -3.03
N THR A 187 -8.11 -8.46 -2.95
CA THR A 187 -6.97 -8.73 -2.07
C THR A 187 -7.22 -8.35 -0.61
N ASN A 188 -8.26 -7.53 -0.35
CA ASN A 188 -8.62 -7.16 1.01
C ASN A 188 -9.04 -8.39 1.82
N HIS A 189 -8.49 -8.52 3.01
CA HIS A 189 -8.76 -9.63 3.94
C HIS A 189 -8.23 -11.02 3.50
N LEU A 190 -7.39 -11.09 2.45
CA LEU A 190 -6.71 -12.32 2.07
C LEU A 190 -5.33 -12.40 2.76
N ASP A 191 -4.96 -13.59 3.18
CA ASP A 191 -3.58 -13.89 3.60
C ASP A 191 -2.70 -14.26 2.39
N PHE A 192 -1.39 -14.39 2.62
CA PHE A 192 -0.42 -14.63 1.53
C PHE A 192 -0.72 -15.86 0.70
N ALA A 193 -1.08 -16.98 1.35
CA ALA A 193 -1.33 -18.24 0.65
C ALA A 193 -2.58 -18.14 -0.24
N THR A 194 -3.63 -17.51 0.26
CA THR A 194 -4.87 -17.27 -0.48
C THR A 194 -4.66 -16.29 -1.63
N MET A 195 -3.85 -15.22 -1.43
CA MET A 195 -3.49 -14.27 -2.51
C MET A 195 -2.71 -14.95 -3.61
N GLU A 196 -1.68 -15.71 -3.28
CA GLU A 196 -0.87 -16.44 -4.27
C GLU A 196 -1.71 -17.44 -5.07
N TRP A 197 -2.61 -18.15 -4.40
CA TRP A 197 -3.53 -19.04 -5.08
C TRP A 197 -4.46 -18.28 -6.03
N LEU A 198 -5.03 -17.15 -5.60
CA LEU A 198 -5.90 -16.32 -6.43
C LEU A 198 -5.17 -15.76 -7.66
N GLU A 199 -3.95 -15.26 -7.49
CA GLU A 199 -3.10 -14.80 -8.60
C GLU A 199 -2.91 -15.90 -9.65
N ASN A 200 -2.55 -17.11 -9.21
CA ASN A 200 -2.35 -18.25 -10.11
C ASN A 200 -3.65 -18.70 -10.78
N TYR A 201 -4.78 -18.64 -10.07
CA TYR A 201 -6.09 -18.94 -10.63
C TYR A 201 -6.48 -17.94 -11.72
N LEU A 202 -6.31 -16.63 -11.47
CA LEU A 202 -6.66 -15.57 -12.43
C LEU A 202 -5.73 -15.52 -13.64
N LYS A 203 -4.47 -15.91 -13.52
CA LYS A 203 -3.56 -16.09 -14.68
C LYS A 203 -4.09 -17.13 -15.66
N GLY A 204 -4.63 -18.22 -15.15
CA GLY A 204 -5.18 -19.32 -15.96
C GLY A 204 -6.67 -19.17 -16.29
N TYR A 205 -7.30 -18.05 -15.95
CA TYR A 205 -8.72 -17.84 -16.21
C TYR A 205 -9.02 -17.71 -17.70
N SER A 206 -10.06 -18.36 -18.20
CA SER A 206 -10.38 -18.39 -19.64
C SER A 206 -11.11 -17.15 -20.17
N GLY A 207 -11.81 -16.42 -19.29
CA GLY A 207 -12.50 -15.16 -19.60
C GLY A 207 -11.61 -13.93 -19.41
N ALA A 208 -12.17 -12.74 -19.61
CA ALA A 208 -11.52 -11.48 -19.28
C ALA A 208 -11.60 -11.21 -17.75
N VAL A 209 -10.60 -10.54 -17.20
CA VAL A 209 -10.56 -10.12 -15.80
C VAL A 209 -10.35 -8.62 -15.72
N LEU A 210 -11.26 -7.93 -15.05
CA LEU A 210 -11.12 -6.53 -14.67
C LEU A 210 -10.97 -6.48 -13.15
N VAL A 211 -9.88 -5.90 -12.66
CA VAL A 211 -9.63 -5.82 -11.24
C VAL A 211 -9.26 -4.42 -10.80
N VAL A 212 -9.99 -3.89 -9.82
CA VAL A 212 -9.55 -2.74 -9.03
C VAL A 212 -8.72 -3.29 -7.88
N SER A 213 -7.45 -2.90 -7.79
CA SER A 213 -6.62 -3.27 -6.65
C SER A 213 -5.59 -2.18 -6.35
N HIS A 214 -5.23 -2.11 -5.09
CA HIS A 214 -4.15 -1.27 -4.58
C HIS A 214 -2.90 -2.08 -4.21
N ASP A 215 -2.88 -3.37 -4.51
CA ASP A 215 -1.71 -4.26 -4.34
C ASP A 215 -0.89 -4.32 -5.64
N ARG A 216 0.33 -3.77 -5.62
CA ARG A 216 1.23 -3.71 -6.77
C ARG A 216 1.65 -5.10 -7.23
N TYR A 217 2.02 -5.99 -6.29
CA TYR A 217 2.44 -7.34 -6.64
C TYR A 217 1.33 -8.13 -7.31
N PHE A 218 0.10 -7.96 -6.82
CA PHE A 218 -1.07 -8.57 -7.44
C PHE A 218 -1.28 -8.05 -8.87
N LEU A 219 -1.23 -6.72 -9.08
CA LEU A 219 -1.36 -6.12 -10.40
C LEU A 219 -0.23 -6.55 -11.35
N ASP A 220 1.01 -6.64 -10.87
CA ASP A 220 2.15 -7.09 -11.66
C ASP A 220 2.04 -8.56 -12.06
N ASN A 221 1.51 -9.39 -11.18
CA ASN A 221 1.37 -10.82 -11.43
C ASN A 221 0.18 -11.17 -12.32
N VAL A 222 -0.92 -10.43 -12.25
CA VAL A 222 -2.19 -10.79 -12.92
C VAL A 222 -2.41 -9.97 -14.18
N CYS A 223 -2.12 -8.65 -14.17
CA CYS A 223 -2.56 -7.74 -15.22
C CYS A 223 -1.59 -7.65 -16.39
N THR A 224 -2.16 -7.51 -17.59
CA THR A 224 -1.45 -7.26 -18.86
C THR A 224 -1.75 -5.90 -19.47
N LYS A 225 -2.76 -5.21 -18.94
CA LYS A 225 -3.15 -3.85 -19.27
C LYS A 225 -3.51 -3.10 -18.00
N ILE A 226 -3.26 -1.80 -17.96
CA ILE A 226 -3.67 -0.91 -16.85
C ILE A 226 -4.58 0.18 -17.40
N TRP A 227 -5.73 0.35 -16.76
CA TRP A 227 -6.62 1.50 -16.92
C TRP A 227 -6.41 2.44 -15.76
N GLU A 228 -5.83 3.58 -16.03
CA GLU A 228 -5.69 4.65 -15.04
C GLU A 228 -6.90 5.57 -15.10
N VAL A 229 -7.65 5.65 -14.00
CA VAL A 229 -8.76 6.59 -13.83
C VAL A 229 -8.26 7.76 -13.02
N SER A 230 -8.08 8.91 -13.67
CA SER A 230 -7.61 10.14 -13.03
C SER A 230 -8.26 11.37 -13.66
N PHE A 231 -8.53 12.39 -12.83
CA PHE A 231 -9.13 13.65 -13.27
C PHE A 231 -10.34 13.49 -14.20
N GLN A 232 -11.26 12.57 -13.84
CA GLN A 232 -12.51 12.27 -14.55
C GLN A 232 -12.32 11.55 -15.89
N THR A 233 -11.10 11.31 -16.34
CA THR A 233 -10.77 10.62 -17.59
C THR A 233 -10.14 9.26 -17.33
N MET A 234 -10.02 8.46 -18.37
CA MET A 234 -9.35 7.15 -18.30
C MET A 234 -8.31 7.02 -19.39
N THR A 235 -7.11 6.60 -19.01
CA THR A 235 -6.01 6.31 -19.94
C THR A 235 -5.64 4.84 -19.86
N THR A 236 -5.43 4.21 -21.02
CA THR A 236 -5.03 2.80 -21.12
C THR A 236 -3.53 2.68 -21.38
N TYR A 237 -2.85 1.87 -20.57
CA TYR A 237 -1.44 1.54 -20.69
C TYR A 237 -1.26 0.04 -20.93
N LYS A 238 -0.26 -0.33 -21.74
CA LYS A 238 0.10 -1.72 -22.02
C LYS A 238 1.12 -2.22 -21.01
N GLY A 239 0.95 -3.47 -20.59
CA GLY A 239 1.83 -4.11 -19.62
C GLY A 239 1.21 -4.18 -18.22
N ASN A 240 2.00 -4.66 -17.27
CA ASN A 240 1.64 -4.74 -15.86
C ASN A 240 1.87 -3.40 -15.14
N PHE A 241 1.69 -3.36 -13.82
CA PHE A 241 1.82 -2.13 -13.05
C PHE A 241 3.24 -1.55 -13.09
N SER A 242 4.28 -2.38 -13.00
CA SER A 242 5.68 -1.96 -13.11
C SER A 242 6.03 -1.37 -14.48
N ALA A 243 5.41 -1.88 -15.56
CA ALA A 243 5.57 -1.33 -16.90
C ALA A 243 4.77 -0.04 -17.13
N TYR A 244 3.67 0.15 -16.39
CA TYR A 244 2.84 1.35 -16.44
C TYR A 244 3.57 2.59 -15.89
N LEU A 245 4.29 2.48 -14.76
CA LEU A 245 4.92 3.61 -14.09
C LEU A 245 5.82 4.46 -15.02
N PRO A 246 6.82 3.88 -15.73
CA PRO A 246 7.66 4.68 -16.64
C PRO A 246 6.90 5.22 -17.85
N GLN A 247 5.83 4.56 -18.29
CA GLN A 247 4.99 5.08 -19.37
C GLN A 247 4.21 6.32 -18.92
N LYS A 248 3.67 6.30 -17.69
CA LYS A 248 3.00 7.45 -17.07
C LYS A 248 3.97 8.62 -16.90
N GLU A 249 5.15 8.38 -16.31
CA GLU A 249 6.18 9.42 -16.13
C GLU A 249 6.59 10.06 -17.45
N ALA A 250 6.77 9.26 -18.50
CA ALA A 250 7.09 9.78 -19.84
C ALA A 250 5.94 10.60 -20.44
N ALA A 251 4.69 10.15 -20.27
CA ALA A 251 3.50 10.88 -20.74
C ALA A 251 3.32 12.21 -19.99
N ASP A 252 3.51 12.22 -18.67
CA ASP A 252 3.42 13.42 -17.83
C ASP A 252 4.55 14.41 -18.16
N ALA A 253 5.78 13.92 -18.37
CA ALA A 253 6.91 14.76 -18.80
C ALA A 253 6.68 15.38 -20.20
N LEU A 254 6.06 14.63 -21.11
CA LEU A 254 5.70 15.16 -22.44
C LEU A 254 4.60 16.24 -22.33
N ARG A 255 3.57 15.98 -21.52
CA ARG A 255 2.46 16.94 -21.28
C ARG A 255 2.97 18.21 -20.60
N GLN A 256 3.91 18.10 -19.65
CA GLN A 256 4.54 19.25 -19.02
C GLN A 256 5.33 20.10 -20.03
N LYS A 257 6.14 19.46 -20.89
CA LYS A 257 6.86 20.15 -21.95
C LYS A 257 5.93 20.87 -22.92
N GLN A 258 4.81 20.25 -23.28
CA GLN A 258 3.81 20.88 -24.14
C GLN A 258 3.17 22.09 -23.45
N HIS A 259 2.76 21.93 -22.18
CA HIS A 259 2.26 23.04 -21.37
C HIS A 259 3.23 24.23 -21.34
N ASP A 260 4.50 23.98 -21.00
CA ASP A 260 5.52 25.02 -20.91
C ASP A 260 5.74 25.72 -22.25
N ALA A 261 5.68 24.97 -23.36
CA ALA A 261 5.79 25.53 -24.71
C ALA A 261 4.57 26.40 -25.07
N ASP A 262 3.36 25.95 -24.74
CA ASP A 262 2.12 26.68 -24.99
C ASP A 262 2.06 27.98 -24.16
N VAL A 263 2.45 27.91 -22.87
CA VAL A 263 2.55 29.08 -21.98
C VAL A 263 3.57 30.09 -22.54
N ALA A 264 4.76 29.62 -22.91
CA ALA A 264 5.80 30.51 -23.49
C ALA A 264 5.35 31.13 -24.83
N LEU A 265 4.56 30.41 -25.63
CA LEU A 265 3.97 30.95 -26.86
C LEU A 265 2.89 31.98 -26.54
N ALA A 266 2.01 31.71 -25.56
CA ALA A 266 0.98 32.63 -25.10
C ALA A 266 1.60 33.95 -24.60
N GLU A 267 2.64 33.87 -23.76
CA GLU A 267 3.38 35.04 -23.24
C GLU A 267 4.01 35.88 -24.38
N LYS A 268 4.65 35.21 -25.36
CA LYS A 268 5.23 35.88 -26.51
C LYS A 268 4.19 36.61 -27.38
N LEU A 269 3.04 35.96 -27.59
CA LEU A 269 1.93 36.55 -28.34
C LEU A 269 1.34 37.75 -27.60
N GLN A 270 1.15 37.61 -26.27
CA GLN A 270 0.63 38.68 -25.41
C GLN A 270 1.59 39.89 -25.40
N ASP A 271 2.89 39.66 -25.16
CA ASP A 271 3.90 40.72 -25.16
C ASP A 271 3.98 41.48 -26.51
N TYR A 272 3.86 40.74 -27.64
CA TYR A 272 3.79 41.35 -28.94
C TYR A 272 2.53 42.22 -29.12
N VAL A 273 1.37 41.75 -28.68
CA VAL A 273 0.10 42.48 -28.72
C VAL A 273 0.21 43.77 -27.90
N ASP A 274 0.70 43.67 -26.65
CA ASP A 274 0.81 44.80 -25.73
C ASP A 274 1.74 45.90 -26.24
N ARG A 275 2.85 45.55 -26.87
CA ARG A 275 3.82 46.52 -27.43
C ARG A 275 3.38 47.15 -28.75
N ASN A 276 2.52 46.50 -29.53
CA ASN A 276 2.24 46.87 -30.91
C ASN A 276 0.78 47.27 -31.19
N LEU A 277 -0.14 47.12 -30.25
CA LEU A 277 -1.56 47.40 -30.46
C LEU A 277 -1.83 48.90 -30.69
N VAL A 278 -1.06 49.78 -30.07
CA VAL A 278 -1.26 51.25 -30.09
C VAL A 278 -0.62 51.92 -31.34
N ARG A 279 0.30 51.25 -32.03
CA ARG A 279 1.02 51.81 -33.17
C ARG A 279 0.26 51.54 -34.48
N ALA A 280 -0.15 52.60 -35.21
CA ALA A 280 -0.95 52.49 -36.43
C ALA A 280 -0.35 51.56 -37.50
N SER A 281 0.98 51.49 -37.64
CA SER A 281 1.68 50.64 -38.61
C SER A 281 1.67 49.15 -38.29
N THR A 282 1.53 48.79 -37.00
CA THR A 282 1.60 47.40 -36.51
C THR A 282 0.28 46.85 -35.98
N THR A 283 -0.76 47.69 -35.84
CA THR A 283 -2.08 47.35 -35.29
C THR A 283 -2.72 46.14 -35.98
N LYS A 284 -2.66 46.03 -37.31
CA LYS A 284 -3.26 44.91 -38.06
C LYS A 284 -2.58 43.57 -37.72
N MET A 285 -1.24 43.57 -37.54
CA MET A 285 -0.48 42.40 -37.17
C MET A 285 -0.69 42.05 -35.69
N ALA A 286 -0.80 43.03 -34.79
CA ALA A 286 -1.14 42.83 -33.38
C ALA A 286 -2.53 42.22 -33.21
N GLN A 287 -3.54 42.67 -33.99
CA GLN A 287 -4.88 42.06 -34.01
C GLN A 287 -4.86 40.62 -34.52
N SER A 288 -4.03 40.28 -35.51
CA SER A 288 -3.87 38.90 -35.97
C SER A 288 -3.25 38.00 -34.88
N ARG A 289 -2.23 38.51 -34.17
CA ARG A 289 -1.62 37.79 -33.05
C ARG A 289 -2.56 37.63 -31.86
N ARG A 290 -3.38 38.64 -31.56
CA ARG A 290 -4.43 38.56 -30.57
C ARG A 290 -5.45 37.45 -30.90
N LYS A 291 -5.89 37.35 -32.17
CA LYS A 291 -6.77 36.23 -32.60
C LYS A 291 -6.11 34.87 -32.51
N GLN A 292 -4.77 34.80 -32.70
CA GLN A 292 -4.03 33.56 -32.46
C GLN A 292 -4.01 33.20 -30.98
N LEU A 293 -3.79 34.18 -30.08
CA LEU A 293 -3.84 34.00 -28.65
C LEU A 293 -5.22 33.55 -28.16
N GLU A 294 -6.31 34.16 -28.66
CA GLU A 294 -7.70 33.79 -28.35
C GLU A 294 -8.06 32.36 -28.81
N LYS A 295 -7.35 31.82 -29.81
CA LYS A 295 -7.54 30.43 -30.32
C LYS A 295 -6.53 29.42 -29.74
N LEU A 296 -5.53 29.91 -29.01
CA LEU A 296 -4.54 29.02 -28.43
C LEU A 296 -5.14 28.31 -27.23
N GLU A 297 -5.33 27.01 -27.36
CA GLU A 297 -5.66 26.13 -26.25
C GLU A 297 -4.37 25.75 -25.54
N ILE A 298 -4.20 26.23 -24.30
CA ILE A 298 -3.04 25.89 -23.48
C ILE A 298 -3.29 24.50 -22.92
N THR A 299 -2.40 23.56 -23.23
CA THR A 299 -2.42 22.22 -22.66
C THR A 299 -2.37 22.33 -21.13
N GLU A 300 -3.27 21.68 -20.42
CA GLU A 300 -3.22 21.64 -18.95
C GLU A 300 -1.95 20.93 -18.48
N ALA A 301 -1.25 21.55 -17.52
CA ALA A 301 -0.12 20.90 -16.86
C ALA A 301 -0.55 19.58 -16.22
N PRO A 302 0.31 18.56 -16.19
CA PRO A 302 0.02 17.34 -15.45
C PRO A 302 -0.23 17.71 -13.98
N LYS A 303 -1.37 17.26 -13.45
CA LYS A 303 -1.71 17.47 -12.05
C LYS A 303 -0.93 16.43 -11.25
N ASP A 304 -0.03 16.89 -10.39
CA ASP A 304 0.79 16.01 -9.55
C ASP A 304 -0.09 15.34 -8.48
N GLU A 305 -0.37 14.05 -8.67
CA GLU A 305 -1.11 13.23 -7.72
C GLU A 305 -0.21 12.76 -6.56
N THR A 306 1.10 12.64 -6.79
CA THR A 306 2.03 11.99 -5.87
C THR A 306 2.42 12.89 -4.69
N ASN A 307 2.37 14.21 -4.88
CA ASN A 307 2.94 15.19 -3.94
C ASN A 307 1.98 15.71 -2.86
N GLN A 308 0.78 15.11 -2.73
CA GLN A 308 -0.26 15.72 -1.88
C GLN A 308 -0.25 15.30 -0.42
N LEU A 309 0.32 14.15 -0.08
CA LEU A 309 0.30 13.61 1.28
C LEU A 309 1.72 13.49 1.83
N LYS A 310 1.94 14.07 3.02
CA LYS A 310 3.24 14.00 3.70
C LYS A 310 3.04 13.45 5.10
N PHE A 311 3.32 12.18 5.27
CA PHE A 311 3.46 11.57 6.58
C PHE A 311 4.88 11.85 7.10
N ARG A 312 4.99 12.25 8.37
CA ARG A 312 6.28 12.35 9.05
C ARG A 312 6.08 11.98 10.52
N PHE A 313 6.63 10.82 10.87
CA PHE A 313 6.59 10.34 12.24
C PHE A 313 7.87 10.77 12.95
N GLU A 314 7.72 11.46 14.07
CA GLU A 314 8.80 11.93 14.93
C GLU A 314 8.47 11.59 16.38
N TYR A 315 9.48 11.53 17.23
CA TYR A 315 9.29 11.40 18.68
C TYR A 315 10.25 12.32 19.44
N ASP A 316 9.85 12.71 20.67
CA ASP A 316 10.60 13.68 21.49
C ASP A 316 11.40 12.99 22.61
N VAL A 317 11.00 11.78 23.03
CA VAL A 317 11.57 11.11 24.20
C VAL A 317 12.20 9.79 23.78
N GLU A 318 13.50 9.68 24.05
CA GLU A 318 14.19 8.42 23.86
C GLU A 318 13.79 7.41 24.94
N PRO A 319 13.27 6.22 24.54
CA PRO A 319 12.89 5.19 25.50
C PRO A 319 14.11 4.35 25.92
N TRP A 320 13.93 3.55 26.96
CA TRP A 320 14.90 2.54 27.35
C TRP A 320 15.13 1.52 26.23
N ASN A 321 16.30 0.83 26.26
CA ASN A 321 16.69 -0.09 25.17
C ASN A 321 15.73 -1.28 24.98
N GLU A 322 15.28 -1.93 26.08
CA GLU A 322 14.27 -2.99 26.01
C GLU A 322 12.89 -2.35 26.09
N LEU A 323 12.20 -2.25 24.94
CA LEU A 323 10.97 -1.46 24.84
C LEU A 323 9.70 -2.29 24.97
N VAL A 324 9.69 -3.51 24.44
CA VAL A 324 8.57 -4.44 24.62
C VAL A 324 9.12 -5.83 25.00
N LEU A 325 8.87 -6.23 26.22
CA LEU A 325 9.27 -7.55 26.73
C LEU A 325 8.06 -8.48 26.75
N MET A 326 8.12 -9.52 25.96
CA MET A 326 7.17 -10.65 25.96
C MET A 326 7.86 -11.85 26.57
N LYS A 327 7.42 -12.31 27.76
CA LYS A 327 8.04 -13.44 28.48
C LYS A 327 7.03 -14.55 28.68
N ASN A 328 7.31 -15.73 28.10
CA ASN A 328 6.44 -16.91 28.13
C ASN A 328 4.98 -16.55 27.76
N LEU A 329 4.83 -15.63 26.80
CA LEU A 329 3.53 -15.11 26.40
C LEU A 329 2.73 -16.16 25.66
N SER A 330 1.52 -16.44 26.15
CA SER A 330 0.56 -17.34 25.49
C SER A 330 -0.82 -16.69 25.39
N ILE A 331 -1.55 -17.03 24.34
CA ILE A 331 -2.86 -16.45 24.05
C ILE A 331 -3.85 -17.58 23.76
N LYS A 332 -4.99 -17.58 24.45
CA LYS A 332 -6.12 -18.50 24.23
C LYS A 332 -7.42 -17.73 24.08
N ILE A 333 -8.33 -18.26 23.30
CA ILE A 333 -9.71 -17.77 23.17
C ILE A 333 -10.64 -18.98 23.42
N GLY A 334 -11.33 -18.97 24.57
CA GLY A 334 -12.05 -20.13 25.03
C GLY A 334 -11.10 -21.32 25.21
N GLU A 335 -11.41 -22.46 24.59
CA GLU A 335 -10.56 -23.65 24.62
C GLU A 335 -9.45 -23.64 23.53
N ARG A 336 -9.56 -22.79 22.55
CA ARG A 336 -8.60 -22.73 21.44
C ARG A 336 -7.34 -21.97 21.83
N THR A 337 -6.18 -22.64 21.76
CA THR A 337 -4.86 -21.97 21.87
C THR A 337 -4.53 -21.30 20.56
N LEU A 338 -4.41 -19.97 20.57
CA LEU A 338 -3.99 -19.18 19.41
C LEU A 338 -2.46 -19.07 19.34
N LEU A 339 -1.80 -19.01 20.50
CA LEU A 339 -0.36 -18.83 20.57
C LEU A 339 0.19 -19.60 21.78
N GLU A 340 1.11 -20.52 21.52
CA GLU A 340 1.88 -21.25 22.53
C GLU A 340 2.86 -20.30 23.23
N PRO A 341 3.35 -20.67 24.45
CA PRO A 341 4.27 -19.81 25.18
C PRO A 341 5.55 -19.51 24.40
N PHE A 342 5.80 -18.22 24.13
CA PHE A 342 7.04 -17.75 23.49
C PHE A 342 7.62 -16.55 24.25
N THR A 343 8.90 -16.29 24.03
CA THR A 343 9.62 -15.16 24.63
C THR A 343 10.31 -14.38 23.53
N TYR A 344 10.06 -13.07 23.49
CA TYR A 344 10.72 -12.16 22.55
C TYR A 344 10.84 -10.76 23.16
N THR A 345 11.94 -10.07 22.88
CA THR A 345 12.16 -8.70 23.33
C THR A 345 12.37 -7.80 22.13
N VAL A 346 11.56 -6.75 22.03
CA VAL A 346 11.73 -5.71 21.01
C VAL A 346 12.57 -4.59 21.60
N CYS A 347 13.68 -4.29 20.94
CA CYS A 347 14.59 -3.23 21.34
C CYS A 347 14.23 -1.89 20.69
N ARG A 348 14.72 -0.80 21.28
CA ARG A 348 14.60 0.56 20.73
C ARG A 348 15.09 0.63 19.30
N GLY A 349 14.33 1.30 18.42
CA GLY A 349 14.62 1.47 17.01
C GLY A 349 14.44 0.20 16.17
N GLN A 350 14.05 -0.93 16.79
CA GLN A 350 13.78 -2.16 16.06
C GLN A 350 12.45 -2.06 15.33
N ARG A 351 12.41 -2.57 14.11
CA ARG A 351 11.20 -2.81 13.35
C ARG A 351 10.90 -4.30 13.38
N LEU A 352 9.64 -4.65 13.65
CA LEU A 352 9.18 -6.05 13.68
C LEU A 352 7.85 -6.14 12.96
N ILE A 353 7.77 -7.00 11.97
CA ILE A 353 6.50 -7.34 11.31
C ILE A 353 5.93 -8.60 11.96
N ILE A 354 4.62 -8.61 12.19
CA ILE A 354 3.87 -9.77 12.66
C ILE A 354 3.01 -10.23 11.49
N ALA A 355 3.26 -11.45 11.01
CA ALA A 355 2.55 -12.03 9.87
C ALA A 355 2.01 -13.42 10.21
N GLY A 356 1.21 -14.00 9.31
CA GLY A 356 0.62 -15.33 9.49
C GLY A 356 -0.76 -15.44 8.88
N PRO A 357 -1.35 -16.63 8.77
CA PRO A 357 -2.66 -16.84 8.19
C PRO A 357 -3.77 -16.11 8.96
N ASN A 358 -4.91 -15.96 8.31
CA ASN A 358 -6.07 -15.35 8.93
C ASN A 358 -6.54 -16.21 10.13
N GLY A 359 -6.87 -15.55 11.24
CA GLY A 359 -7.24 -16.25 12.48
C GLY A 359 -6.08 -16.81 13.31
N ALA A 360 -4.80 -16.59 12.92
CA ALA A 360 -3.62 -16.98 13.69
C ALA A 360 -3.43 -16.18 15.00
N GLY A 361 -4.21 -15.12 15.21
CA GLY A 361 -4.15 -14.34 16.45
C GLY A 361 -3.33 -13.06 16.37
N LYS A 362 -2.97 -12.55 15.16
CA LYS A 362 -2.20 -11.32 14.94
C LYS A 362 -2.78 -10.11 15.66
N SER A 363 -4.04 -9.75 15.37
CA SER A 363 -4.73 -8.63 16.02
C SER A 363 -4.97 -8.86 17.51
N THR A 364 -5.14 -10.12 17.94
CA THR A 364 -5.23 -10.46 19.36
C THR A 364 -3.90 -10.22 20.07
N LEU A 365 -2.78 -10.58 19.45
CA LEU A 365 -1.44 -10.26 19.96
C LEU A 365 -1.25 -8.75 20.09
N MET A 366 -1.65 -7.98 19.08
CA MET A 366 -1.60 -6.50 19.14
C MET A 366 -2.44 -5.94 20.29
N GLN A 367 -3.64 -6.47 20.55
CA GLN A 367 -4.48 -6.06 21.69
C GLN A 367 -3.84 -6.41 23.04
N VAL A 368 -3.11 -7.51 23.13
CA VAL A 368 -2.36 -7.90 24.34
C VAL A 368 -1.16 -6.96 24.55
N LEU A 369 -0.44 -6.58 23.47
CA LEU A 369 0.67 -5.63 23.53
C LEU A 369 0.20 -4.22 23.89
N ASP A 370 -0.98 -3.83 23.43
CA ASP A 370 -1.66 -2.58 23.80
C ASP A 370 -2.20 -2.56 25.24
N GLY A 371 -2.24 -3.69 25.92
CA GLY A 371 -2.82 -3.81 27.27
C GLY A 371 -4.35 -3.84 27.31
N LYS A 372 -5.05 -3.80 26.18
CA LYS A 372 -6.52 -3.94 26.09
C LYS A 372 -6.99 -5.33 26.45
N ARG A 373 -6.14 -6.33 26.28
CA ARG A 373 -6.41 -7.71 26.60
C ARG A 373 -5.30 -8.29 27.48
N ARG A 374 -5.68 -9.04 28.51
CA ARG A 374 -4.70 -9.77 29.32
C ARG A 374 -4.23 -11.02 28.59
N PRO A 375 -2.92 -11.36 28.65
CA PRO A 375 -2.43 -12.63 28.14
C PRO A 375 -3.03 -13.80 28.94
N SER A 376 -3.14 -14.96 28.31
CA SER A 376 -3.61 -16.19 29.01
C SER A 376 -2.52 -16.80 29.86
N GLY A 377 -1.25 -16.56 29.54
CA GLY A 377 -0.09 -16.96 30.32
C GLY A 377 1.10 -16.08 30.00
N GLY A 378 2.08 -16.04 30.90
CA GLY A 378 3.24 -15.17 30.79
C GLY A 378 2.93 -13.72 31.09
N MET A 379 3.79 -12.81 30.61
CA MET A 379 3.69 -11.37 30.84
C MET A 379 4.14 -10.56 29.63
N VAL A 380 3.52 -9.40 29.47
CA VAL A 380 3.98 -8.32 28.59
C VAL A 380 4.34 -7.11 29.47
N ARG A 381 5.48 -6.51 29.20
CA ARG A 381 5.91 -5.29 29.88
C ARG A 381 6.45 -4.29 28.87
N LEU A 382 5.98 -3.07 28.94
CA LEU A 382 6.56 -1.93 28.22
C LEU A 382 7.73 -1.34 29.02
N GLY A 383 8.79 -1.00 28.32
CA GLY A 383 9.98 -0.39 28.90
C GLY A 383 9.72 1.02 29.40
N THR A 384 10.61 1.50 30.27
CA THR A 384 10.53 2.88 30.80
C THR A 384 10.67 3.90 29.68
N GLY A 385 9.80 4.92 29.68
CA GLY A 385 9.79 5.95 28.64
C GLY A 385 9.05 5.55 27.36
N ALA A 386 8.47 4.34 27.28
CA ALA A 386 7.65 3.95 26.14
C ALA A 386 6.42 4.86 26.01
N ARG A 387 6.23 5.43 24.82
CA ARG A 387 5.04 6.20 24.42
C ARG A 387 4.40 5.50 23.22
N PRO A 388 3.52 4.51 23.46
CA PRO A 388 2.87 3.79 22.38
C PRO A 388 1.79 4.64 21.74
N SER A 389 1.67 4.53 20.40
CA SER A 389 0.49 4.93 19.66
C SER A 389 0.05 3.80 18.76
N ILE A 390 -1.27 3.64 18.60
CA ILE A 390 -1.87 2.46 17.99
C ILE A 390 -2.79 2.85 16.86
N PHE A 391 -2.54 2.22 15.72
CA PHE A 391 -3.46 2.18 14.60
C PHE A 391 -4.13 0.81 14.58
N ALA A 392 -5.39 0.72 15.00
CA ALA A 392 -6.14 -0.54 15.07
C ALA A 392 -6.98 -0.76 13.81
N GLN A 393 -7.13 -2.01 13.39
CA GLN A 393 -7.92 -2.41 12.23
C GLN A 393 -9.40 -1.97 12.32
N GLN A 394 -10.02 -2.09 13.49
CA GLN A 394 -11.36 -1.55 13.77
C GLN A 394 -11.22 -0.18 14.41
N GLN A 395 -11.31 0.85 13.60
CA GLN A 395 -11.36 2.23 14.06
C GLN A 395 -12.78 2.55 14.54
N ASN A 396 -13.21 1.91 15.61
CA ASN A 396 -14.48 2.20 16.24
C ASN A 396 -14.43 3.62 16.85
N ARG A 397 -15.03 4.57 16.12
CA ARG A 397 -15.40 5.92 16.55
C ARG A 397 -14.21 6.84 16.87
N LEU A 398 -13.58 7.37 15.86
CA LEU A 398 -13.12 8.75 15.94
C LEU A 398 -14.37 9.57 16.31
N GLY A 399 -14.34 10.33 17.41
CA GLY A 399 -15.50 10.92 18.08
C GLY A 399 -16.60 11.48 17.15
N GLN A 400 -17.77 11.67 17.68
CA GLN A 400 -18.85 12.38 16.97
C GLN A 400 -18.38 13.81 16.71
N GLY A 401 -18.47 14.30 15.48
CA GLY A 401 -18.08 15.65 15.12
C GLY A 401 -17.47 15.76 13.73
N ARG A 402 -16.92 16.90 13.42
CA ARG A 402 -16.23 17.19 12.15
C ARG A 402 -14.76 16.78 12.24
N VAL A 403 -14.13 16.56 11.10
CA VAL A 403 -12.70 16.22 10.98
C VAL A 403 -11.81 17.15 11.80
N ILE A 404 -12.05 18.46 11.72
CA ILE A 404 -11.27 19.46 12.45
C ILE A 404 -11.44 19.33 13.97
N ASP A 405 -12.64 18.98 14.43
CA ASP A 405 -12.97 18.88 15.85
C ASP A 405 -12.22 17.72 16.52
N VAL A 406 -11.94 16.65 15.80
CA VAL A 406 -11.18 15.48 16.29
C VAL A 406 -9.78 15.90 16.76
N ILE A 407 -9.10 16.69 15.93
CA ILE A 407 -7.76 17.18 16.26
C ILE A 407 -7.83 18.32 17.29
N TRP A 408 -8.72 19.28 17.09
CA TRP A 408 -8.77 20.48 17.92
C TRP A 408 -9.19 20.19 19.36
N ASN A 409 -10.15 19.29 19.58
CA ASN A 409 -10.56 18.86 20.92
C ASN A 409 -9.41 18.20 21.70
N LYS A 410 -8.55 17.45 21.00
CA LYS A 410 -7.38 16.78 21.60
C LYS A 410 -6.20 17.74 21.85
N TYR A 411 -6.06 18.76 20.98
CA TYR A 411 -4.98 19.75 21.03
C TYR A 411 -5.54 21.19 21.06
N PRO A 412 -6.22 21.61 22.14
CA PRO A 412 -6.94 22.90 22.21
C PRO A 412 -6.01 24.13 22.19
N ARG A 413 -4.69 23.93 22.36
CA ARG A 413 -3.70 25.01 22.26
C ARG A 413 -3.32 25.36 20.82
N MET A 414 -3.64 24.51 19.87
CA MET A 414 -3.39 24.78 18.45
C MET A 414 -4.41 25.80 17.93
N THR A 415 -3.95 26.73 17.11
CA THR A 415 -4.82 27.63 16.38
C THR A 415 -5.55 26.89 15.26
N GLU A 416 -6.67 27.43 14.79
CA GLU A 416 -7.41 26.86 13.66
C GLU A 416 -6.51 26.70 12.42
N LEU A 417 -5.65 27.69 12.16
CA LEU A 417 -4.73 27.66 11.03
C LEU A 417 -3.72 26.50 11.15
N GLU A 418 -3.18 26.25 12.32
CA GLU A 418 -2.25 25.14 12.57
C GLU A 418 -2.94 23.79 12.38
N VAL A 419 -4.16 23.62 12.92
CA VAL A 419 -4.95 22.40 12.74
C VAL A 419 -5.26 22.16 11.26
N ARG A 420 -5.73 23.19 10.55
CA ARG A 420 -6.01 23.09 9.10
C ARG A 420 -4.77 22.82 8.28
N SER A 421 -3.64 23.43 8.62
CA SER A 421 -2.34 23.20 7.96
C SER A 421 -1.86 21.77 8.18
N HIS A 422 -2.05 21.23 9.38
CA HIS A 422 -1.72 19.85 9.69
C HIS A 422 -2.61 18.86 8.92
N LEU A 423 -3.91 19.06 8.93
CA LEU A 423 -4.87 18.25 8.19
C LEU A 423 -4.65 18.32 6.66
N ALA A 424 -4.26 19.48 6.13
CA ALA A 424 -3.96 19.66 4.72
C ALA A 424 -2.77 18.81 4.24
N LYS A 425 -1.77 18.56 5.09
CA LYS A 425 -0.64 17.66 4.80
C LYS A 425 -1.10 16.20 4.61
N LEU A 426 -2.25 15.85 5.16
CA LEU A 426 -2.85 14.51 5.10
C LEU A 426 -4.08 14.44 4.19
N GLY A 427 -4.24 15.45 3.31
CA GLY A 427 -5.23 15.47 2.25
C GLY A 427 -6.59 16.06 2.61
N PHE A 428 -6.76 16.64 3.81
CA PHE A 428 -7.98 17.35 4.18
C PHE A 428 -7.82 18.85 3.88
N ARG A 429 -8.39 19.31 2.75
CA ARG A 429 -8.26 20.70 2.27
C ARG A 429 -9.64 21.34 2.07
N GLY A 430 -9.71 22.67 2.17
CA GLY A 430 -10.94 23.42 1.96
C GLY A 430 -12.07 22.95 2.88
N ASP A 431 -13.24 22.68 2.31
CA ASP A 431 -14.44 22.28 3.05
C ASP A 431 -14.37 20.85 3.60
N THR A 432 -13.42 20.02 3.14
CA THR A 432 -13.29 18.64 3.64
C THR A 432 -12.92 18.57 5.11
N VAL A 433 -12.30 19.60 5.69
CA VAL A 433 -11.97 19.67 7.13
C VAL A 433 -13.22 19.81 8.01
N PHE A 434 -14.34 20.26 7.44
CA PHE A 434 -15.63 20.40 8.14
C PHE A 434 -16.58 19.22 7.93
N LYS A 435 -16.17 18.22 7.13
CA LYS A 435 -16.95 17.02 6.87
C LYS A 435 -17.21 16.25 8.17
N PRO A 436 -18.42 15.74 8.41
CA PRO A 436 -18.68 14.89 9.56
C PRO A 436 -17.88 13.57 9.44
N CYS A 437 -17.33 13.11 10.56
CA CYS A 437 -16.51 11.88 10.57
C CYS A 437 -17.27 10.64 10.08
N GLU A 438 -18.59 10.61 10.26
CA GLU A 438 -19.45 9.52 9.80
C GLU A 438 -19.58 9.45 8.26
N ALA A 439 -19.32 10.56 7.56
CA ALA A 439 -19.35 10.64 6.10
C ALA A 439 -17.99 10.36 5.44
N LEU A 440 -16.95 10.03 6.23
CA LEU A 440 -15.63 9.73 5.72
C LEU A 440 -15.57 8.32 5.13
N SER A 441 -14.90 8.19 4.00
CA SER A 441 -14.50 6.88 3.46
C SER A 441 -13.48 6.20 4.38
N GLY A 442 -13.30 4.87 4.25
CA GLY A 442 -12.32 4.13 5.03
C GLY A 442 -10.90 4.69 4.91
N GLY A 443 -10.50 5.12 3.71
CA GLY A 443 -9.20 5.74 3.48
C GLY A 443 -9.07 7.14 4.08
N GLU A 444 -10.14 7.96 4.05
CA GLU A 444 -10.18 9.26 4.73
C GLU A 444 -10.08 9.08 6.25
N LEU A 445 -10.79 8.09 6.80
CA LEU A 445 -10.74 7.76 8.22
C LEU A 445 -9.33 7.33 8.67
N ALA A 446 -8.68 6.48 7.87
CA ALA A 446 -7.29 6.07 8.12
C ALA A 446 -6.33 7.26 8.12
N ARG A 447 -6.44 8.17 7.15
CA ARG A 447 -5.63 9.39 7.09
C ARG A 447 -5.87 10.32 8.30
N LEU A 448 -7.12 10.44 8.76
CA LEU A 448 -7.43 11.23 9.96
C LEU A 448 -6.78 10.62 11.21
N ARG A 449 -6.79 9.28 11.33
CA ARG A 449 -6.09 8.60 12.44
C ARG A 449 -4.58 8.79 12.37
N PHE A 450 -3.98 8.76 11.19
CA PHE A 450 -2.57 9.12 11.03
C PHE A 450 -2.29 10.58 11.42
N ALA A 451 -3.23 11.50 11.16
CA ALA A 451 -3.11 12.88 11.61
C ALA A 451 -3.00 12.98 13.14
N GLU A 452 -3.78 12.20 13.88
CA GLU A 452 -3.65 12.13 15.33
C GLU A 452 -2.29 11.53 15.76
N ILE A 453 -1.89 10.39 15.17
CA ILE A 453 -0.64 9.69 15.51
C ILE A 453 0.58 10.58 15.30
N VAL A 454 0.62 11.34 14.20
CA VAL A 454 1.74 12.27 13.93
C VAL A 454 1.86 13.33 15.02
N LEU A 455 0.74 13.83 15.56
CA LEU A 455 0.75 14.82 16.66
C LEU A 455 1.06 14.20 18.03
N GLU A 456 0.78 12.90 18.22
CA GLU A 456 1.12 12.18 19.45
C GLU A 456 2.63 12.02 19.64
N ARG A 457 3.42 12.09 18.56
CA ARG A 457 4.88 11.92 18.54
C ARG A 457 5.36 10.68 19.30
N PRO A 458 4.85 9.49 18.95
CA PRO A 458 5.17 8.26 19.66
C PRO A 458 6.59 7.78 19.36
N ASN A 459 7.24 7.13 20.33
CA ASN A 459 8.49 6.41 20.12
C ASN A 459 8.29 4.89 19.91
N LEU A 460 7.04 4.43 20.04
CA LEU A 460 6.61 3.07 19.79
C LEU A 460 5.31 3.08 18.98
N LEU A 461 5.37 2.63 17.74
CA LEU A 461 4.21 2.52 16.86
C LEU A 461 3.70 1.07 16.80
N PHE A 462 2.42 0.89 17.06
CA PHE A 462 1.68 -0.34 16.81
C PHE A 462 0.73 -0.11 15.63
N LEU A 463 0.96 -0.77 14.51
CA LEU A 463 0.12 -0.62 13.32
C LEU A 463 -0.50 -1.97 12.94
N ASP A 464 -1.83 -2.06 12.92
CA ASP A 464 -2.58 -3.25 12.52
C ASP A 464 -3.26 -3.00 11.17
N GLU A 465 -2.72 -3.59 10.09
CA GLU A 465 -3.15 -3.46 8.70
C GLU A 465 -3.30 -1.98 8.24
N PRO A 466 -2.25 -1.16 8.37
CA PRO A 466 -2.33 0.29 8.12
C PRO A 466 -2.53 0.67 6.66
N THR A 467 -2.26 -0.24 5.73
CA THR A 467 -2.40 -0.04 4.28
C THR A 467 -3.79 -0.35 3.75
N ASN A 468 -4.68 -0.96 4.56
CA ASN A 468 -6.04 -1.27 4.14
C ASN A 468 -6.83 0.02 3.83
N HIS A 469 -7.60 -0.01 2.74
CA HIS A 469 -8.39 1.11 2.23
C HIS A 469 -7.59 2.33 1.75
N LEU A 470 -6.25 2.29 1.78
CA LEU A 470 -5.40 3.33 1.22
C LEU A 470 -5.17 3.07 -0.27
N ASP A 471 -5.21 4.13 -1.08
CA ASP A 471 -4.80 4.05 -2.48
C ASP A 471 -3.28 3.86 -2.63
N ILE A 472 -2.84 3.47 -3.82
CA ILE A 472 -1.44 3.13 -4.10
C ILE A 472 -0.49 4.26 -3.70
N TYR A 473 -0.81 5.51 -4.04
CA TYR A 473 0.03 6.68 -3.73
C TYR A 473 0.11 6.95 -2.22
N THR A 474 -1.02 6.82 -1.52
CA THR A 474 -1.06 6.98 -0.06
C THR A 474 -0.26 5.87 0.64
N ARG A 475 -0.30 4.63 0.12
CA ARG A 475 0.52 3.50 0.62
C ARG A 475 2.01 3.75 0.44
N GLU A 476 2.42 4.31 -0.71
CA GLU A 476 3.82 4.70 -0.96
C GLU A 476 4.31 5.73 0.04
N ASN A 477 3.58 6.84 0.16
CA ASN A 477 3.92 7.89 1.11
C ASN A 477 3.99 7.39 2.56
N LEU A 478 3.10 6.46 2.94
CA LEU A 478 3.14 5.81 4.25
C LEU A 478 4.39 4.93 4.39
N THR A 479 4.72 4.14 3.35
CA THR A 479 5.90 3.28 3.34
C THR A 479 7.18 4.09 3.51
N GLU A 480 7.34 5.17 2.75
CA GLU A 480 8.47 6.10 2.86
C GLU A 480 8.57 6.72 4.27
N ALA A 481 7.44 7.14 4.83
CA ALA A 481 7.41 7.69 6.18
C ALA A 481 7.79 6.67 7.25
N LEU A 482 7.36 5.41 7.12
CA LEU A 482 7.74 4.32 8.02
C LEU A 482 9.20 3.91 7.83
N MET A 483 9.75 4.00 6.62
CA MET A 483 11.19 3.80 6.38
C MET A 483 12.03 4.91 7.01
N ALA A 484 11.56 6.16 6.99
CA ALA A 484 12.24 7.30 7.60
C ALA A 484 12.07 7.35 9.13
N TYR A 485 11.10 6.65 9.69
CA TYR A 485 10.85 6.65 11.13
C TYR A 485 11.96 5.94 11.90
N THR A 486 12.58 6.64 12.84
CA THR A 486 13.71 6.16 13.66
C THR A 486 13.29 5.50 14.98
N GLY A 487 12.01 5.59 15.34
CA GLY A 487 11.45 4.92 16.52
C GLY A 487 11.22 3.43 16.32
N THR A 488 10.59 2.80 17.30
CA THR A 488 10.30 1.36 17.29
C THR A 488 8.95 1.09 16.63
N LEU A 489 8.90 0.12 15.72
CA LEU A 489 7.72 -0.22 14.93
C LEU A 489 7.35 -1.69 15.10
N LEU A 490 6.10 -1.95 15.51
CA LEU A 490 5.47 -3.26 15.42
C LEU A 490 4.31 -3.16 14.43
N LEU A 491 4.37 -3.95 13.38
CA LEU A 491 3.48 -3.85 12.23
C LEU A 491 2.84 -5.20 11.93
N VAL A 492 1.52 -5.26 11.92
CA VAL A 492 0.77 -6.37 11.30
C VAL A 492 0.40 -5.94 9.89
N THR A 493 0.80 -6.70 8.89
CA THR A 493 0.44 -6.40 7.51
C THR A 493 0.48 -7.65 6.62
N HIS A 494 -0.30 -7.60 5.55
CA HIS A 494 -0.24 -8.50 4.40
C HIS A 494 0.28 -7.81 3.13
N ASP A 495 0.73 -6.56 3.24
CA ASP A 495 1.29 -5.79 2.13
C ASP A 495 2.74 -6.21 1.86
N ARG A 496 2.94 -6.94 0.75
CA ARG A 496 4.25 -7.47 0.33
C ARG A 496 5.25 -6.34 0.04
N HIS A 497 4.79 -5.25 -0.57
CA HIS A 497 5.63 -4.10 -0.88
C HIS A 497 6.18 -3.46 0.40
N LEU A 498 5.31 -3.23 1.39
CA LEU A 498 5.70 -2.68 2.68
C LEU A 498 6.69 -3.58 3.43
N MET A 499 6.46 -4.92 3.41
CA MET A 499 7.38 -5.88 4.03
C MET A 499 8.77 -5.88 3.39
N THR A 500 8.83 -5.90 2.06
CA THR A 500 10.09 -5.89 1.31
C THR A 500 10.83 -4.57 1.50
N SER A 501 10.12 -3.43 1.47
CA SER A 501 10.72 -2.10 1.64
C SER A 501 11.28 -1.88 3.04
N LEU A 502 10.61 -2.35 4.09
CA LEU A 502 11.08 -2.23 5.47
C LEU A 502 12.27 -3.13 5.78
N ALA A 503 12.48 -4.22 5.04
CA ALA A 503 13.58 -5.17 5.14
C ALA A 503 13.93 -5.55 6.59
N CYS A 504 12.92 -5.91 7.40
CA CYS A 504 13.06 -6.14 8.82
C CYS A 504 12.59 -7.55 9.22
N PRO A 505 12.92 -8.04 10.44
CA PRO A 505 12.49 -9.34 10.92
C PRO A 505 10.97 -9.49 10.95
N ILE A 506 10.52 -10.72 10.65
CA ILE A 506 9.10 -11.10 10.61
C ILE A 506 8.83 -12.18 11.65
N LEU A 507 7.95 -11.90 12.59
CA LEU A 507 7.41 -12.87 13.52
C LEU A 507 6.18 -13.53 12.86
N TYR A 508 6.37 -14.72 12.33
CA TYR A 508 5.33 -15.46 11.63
C TYR A 508 4.57 -16.37 12.60
N LEU A 509 3.25 -16.18 12.67
CA LEU A 509 2.36 -16.96 13.53
C LEU A 509 1.71 -18.06 12.69
N GLU A 510 2.02 -19.32 12.98
CA GLU A 510 1.45 -20.48 12.29
C GLU A 510 1.27 -21.63 13.28
N ASP A 511 0.13 -22.32 13.24
CA ASP A 511 -0.22 -23.48 14.07
C ASP A 511 0.04 -23.26 15.57
N GLY A 512 -0.26 -22.07 16.06
CA GLY A 512 -0.05 -21.70 17.46
C GLY A 512 1.39 -21.36 17.82
N LYS A 513 2.34 -21.39 16.89
CA LYS A 513 3.74 -21.08 17.11
C LYS A 513 4.12 -19.72 16.56
N ALA A 514 5.07 -19.07 17.22
CA ALA A 514 5.69 -17.84 16.77
C ALA A 514 7.10 -18.13 16.25
N VAL A 515 7.31 -17.99 14.96
CA VAL A 515 8.59 -18.28 14.29
C VAL A 515 9.18 -17.00 13.75
N LEU A 516 10.46 -16.73 14.03
CA LEU A 516 11.14 -15.51 13.56
C LEU A 516 11.87 -15.79 12.26
N TYR A 517 11.59 -14.98 11.23
CA TYR A 517 12.32 -14.95 9.96
C TYR A 517 13.08 -13.63 9.84
N PRO A 518 14.31 -13.62 9.27
CA PRO A 518 15.13 -12.40 9.19
C PRO A 518 14.60 -11.38 8.19
N SER A 519 13.88 -11.81 7.14
CA SER A 519 13.31 -10.96 6.10
C SER A 519 12.12 -11.61 5.42
N TYR A 520 11.42 -10.86 4.56
CA TYR A 520 10.35 -11.37 3.71
C TYR A 520 10.84 -12.45 2.72
N ASP A 521 12.01 -12.27 2.13
CA ASP A 521 12.58 -13.24 1.19
C ASP A 521 12.89 -14.58 1.88
N ALA A 522 13.39 -14.52 3.11
CA ALA A 522 13.61 -15.72 3.92
C ALA A 522 12.31 -16.44 4.27
N LEU A 523 11.23 -15.72 4.52
CA LEU A 523 9.89 -16.28 4.73
C LEU A 523 9.38 -16.98 3.46
N MET A 524 9.50 -16.34 2.30
CA MET A 524 9.02 -16.87 1.01
C MET A 524 9.87 -18.04 0.51
N GLY A 525 11.18 -17.98 0.69
CA GLY A 525 12.12 -19.05 0.37
C GLY A 525 12.09 -20.21 1.38
N ARG A 526 11.30 -20.07 2.45
CA ARG A 526 11.26 -20.99 3.61
C ARG A 526 12.67 -21.40 4.06
N ALA A 527 13.59 -20.43 4.04
CA ALA A 527 14.90 -20.60 4.68
C ALA A 527 14.67 -21.08 6.11
N ALA A 528 15.55 -21.96 6.60
CA ALA A 528 15.40 -22.55 7.94
C ALA A 528 15.10 -21.43 8.97
N PRO A 529 14.00 -21.52 9.73
CA PRO A 529 13.63 -20.48 10.68
C PRO A 529 14.79 -20.29 11.66
N VAL A 530 15.12 -19.05 11.95
CA VAL A 530 16.00 -18.76 13.08
C VAL A 530 15.25 -19.23 14.31
N GLN A 531 15.62 -20.39 14.83
CA GLN A 531 14.99 -20.93 16.04
C GLN A 531 15.00 -19.83 17.09
N THR A 532 13.81 -19.46 17.56
CA THR A 532 13.70 -18.60 18.74
C THR A 532 14.59 -19.21 19.81
N ALA A 533 15.65 -18.52 20.15
CA ALA A 533 16.60 -18.99 21.15
C ALA A 533 15.84 -19.15 22.47
N GLN A 534 15.37 -20.36 22.72
CA GLN A 534 15.16 -20.84 24.07
C GLN A 534 16.56 -20.97 24.67
N LYS A 535 16.95 -19.95 25.31
CA LYS A 535 17.89 -19.78 26.43
C LYS A 535 18.53 -18.40 26.28
N ALA A 536 18.28 -17.58 27.26
CA ALA A 536 19.28 -16.59 27.59
C ALA A 536 20.62 -17.33 27.67
N ALA A 537 21.47 -17.19 26.67
CA ALA A 537 22.83 -17.66 26.73
C ALA A 537 23.47 -16.85 27.86
N GLU A 538 23.83 -17.53 28.95
CA GLU A 538 24.80 -16.99 29.87
C GLU A 538 25.97 -16.47 29.05
N PRO A 539 26.56 -15.31 29.39
CA PRO A 539 27.65 -14.73 28.63
C PRO A 539 28.85 -15.72 28.69
N VAL A 540 29.08 -16.40 27.58
CA VAL A 540 30.32 -17.15 27.39
C VAL A 540 31.44 -16.12 27.45
N LYS A 541 32.22 -16.14 28.50
CA LYS A 541 33.43 -15.35 28.69
C LYS A 541 34.49 -15.87 27.72
N THR A 542 34.43 -15.47 26.47
CA THR A 542 35.56 -15.66 25.55
C THR A 542 36.41 -14.38 25.56
N GLY A 543 37.67 -14.50 25.92
CA GLY A 543 38.62 -13.40 26.05
C GLY A 543 38.88 -12.61 24.77
N TYR A 544 38.41 -13.07 23.62
CA TYR A 544 38.52 -12.43 22.32
C TYR A 544 37.69 -11.14 22.16
N GLY A 545 36.54 -11.03 22.79
CA GLY A 545 35.65 -9.88 22.64
C GLY A 545 36.13 -8.58 23.32
N LYS A 546 37.12 -8.66 24.21
CA LYS A 546 37.60 -7.47 24.95
C LYS A 546 38.61 -6.67 24.12
N GLU A 547 39.44 -7.33 23.36
CA GLU A 547 40.44 -6.70 22.46
C GLU A 547 39.77 -6.07 21.23
N GLN A 548 38.78 -6.74 20.68
CA GLN A 548 37.96 -6.23 19.58
C GLN A 548 37.13 -4.98 19.96
N ARG A 549 36.53 -4.97 21.14
CA ARG A 549 35.83 -3.79 21.67
C ARG A 549 36.76 -2.62 21.92
N ARG A 550 38.00 -2.92 22.39
CA ARG A 550 39.02 -1.91 22.62
C ARG A 550 39.49 -1.28 21.30
N ARG A 551 39.75 -2.07 20.25
CA ARG A 551 40.17 -1.55 18.94
C ARG A 551 39.09 -0.70 18.27
N ARG A 552 37.84 -1.15 18.35
CA ARG A 552 36.68 -0.38 17.83
C ARG A 552 36.46 0.92 18.61
N ALA A 553 36.67 0.91 19.90
CA ALA A 553 36.61 2.11 20.72
C ALA A 553 37.76 3.09 20.43
N GLU A 554 38.97 2.58 20.16
CA GLU A 554 40.15 3.38 19.77
C GLU A 554 39.92 4.07 18.40
N LEU A 555 39.41 3.35 17.41
CA LEU A 555 39.10 3.93 16.09
C LEU A 555 38.02 5.01 16.16
N ARG A 556 36.93 4.76 16.90
CA ARG A 556 35.87 5.76 17.11
C ARG A 556 36.38 6.99 17.88
N ALA A 557 37.29 6.80 18.83
CA ALA A 557 37.88 7.90 19.57
C ALA A 557 38.78 8.76 18.67
N LYS A 558 39.53 8.14 17.75
CA LYS A 558 40.34 8.86 16.75
C LYS A 558 39.47 9.71 15.80
N ILE A 559 38.43 9.09 15.23
CA ILE A 559 37.50 9.79 14.32
C ILE A 559 36.90 10.99 15.03
N LYS A 560 36.38 10.78 16.25
CA LYS A 560 35.76 11.85 17.02
C LYS A 560 36.76 12.96 17.39
N ALA A 561 38.03 12.62 17.70
CA ALA A 561 39.04 13.63 17.98
C ALA A 561 39.33 14.51 16.74
N CYS A 562 39.43 13.90 15.56
CA CYS A 562 39.55 14.66 14.30
C CYS A 562 38.33 15.57 14.03
N GLU A 563 37.14 15.07 14.29
CA GLU A 563 35.89 15.87 14.14
C GLU A 563 35.84 17.04 15.10
N ASP A 564 36.15 16.84 16.38
CA ASP A 564 36.20 17.90 17.41
C ASP A 564 37.27 18.97 17.07
N GLU A 565 38.44 18.56 16.57
CA GLU A 565 39.50 19.48 16.12
C GLU A 565 39.14 20.23 14.84
N MET A 566 38.50 19.58 13.88
CA MET A 566 37.98 20.24 12.64
C MET A 566 36.92 21.30 12.97
N GLU A 567 36.02 21.02 13.93
CA GLU A 567 35.01 21.98 14.40
C GLU A 567 35.70 23.19 15.07
N ALA A 568 36.71 22.98 15.89
CA ALA A 568 37.48 24.04 16.54
C ALA A 568 38.26 24.90 15.51
N CYS A 569 38.86 24.28 14.51
CA CYS A 569 39.52 24.99 13.41
C CYS A 569 38.53 25.82 12.58
N GLY A 570 37.36 25.27 12.28
CA GLY A 570 36.30 26.00 11.56
C GLY A 570 35.81 27.22 12.34
N ALA A 571 35.60 27.11 13.65
CA ALA A 571 35.28 28.25 14.49
C ALA A 571 36.35 29.34 14.47
N ARG A 572 37.63 28.93 14.52
CA ARG A 572 38.78 29.86 14.49
C ARG A 572 38.95 30.52 13.12
N GLU A 573 38.66 29.82 12.04
CA GLU A 573 38.67 30.36 10.68
C GLU A 573 37.65 31.51 10.55
N VAL A 574 36.44 31.35 11.06
CA VAL A 574 35.40 32.40 11.06
C VAL A 574 35.83 33.62 11.90
N GLU A 575 36.50 33.39 13.04
CA GLU A 575 37.05 34.49 13.85
C GLU A 575 38.13 35.26 13.10
N LEU A 576 39.10 34.57 12.50
CA LEU A 576 40.19 35.18 11.73
C LEU A 576 39.67 35.94 10.50
N ASP A 577 38.70 35.40 9.78
CA ASP A 577 38.05 36.11 8.67
C ASP A 577 37.35 37.40 9.14
N ASN A 578 36.72 37.39 10.30
CA ASN A 578 36.13 38.60 10.89
C ASN A 578 37.21 39.59 11.36
N GLU A 579 38.33 39.13 11.94
CA GLU A 579 39.44 39.96 12.34
C GLU A 579 40.10 40.64 11.12
N ILE A 580 40.35 39.91 10.04
CA ILE A 580 40.95 40.41 8.78
C ILE A 580 40.05 41.47 8.14
N ASN A 581 38.72 41.32 8.21
CA ASN A 581 37.78 42.29 7.66
C ASN A 581 37.51 43.48 8.61
N SER A 582 38.13 43.53 9.78
CA SER A 582 37.97 44.69 10.69
C SER A 582 38.77 45.86 10.18
N PRO A 583 38.26 47.12 10.38
CA PRO A 583 38.95 48.33 9.91
C PRO A 583 40.34 48.52 10.53
N GLU A 584 40.58 47.97 11.71
CA GLU A 584 41.87 48.05 12.45
C GLU A 584 42.96 47.19 11.82
N VAL A 585 42.62 45.99 11.35
CA VAL A 585 43.55 45.06 10.73
C VAL A 585 43.69 45.36 9.22
N TYR A 586 42.59 45.72 8.56
CA TYR A 586 42.58 46.00 7.11
C TYR A 586 43.47 47.21 6.73
N ASN A 587 43.59 48.20 7.59
CA ASN A 587 44.42 49.41 7.34
C ASN A 587 45.89 49.28 7.78
N ASP A 588 46.29 48.18 8.41
CA ASP A 588 47.65 47.88 8.80
C ASP A 588 48.23 46.74 7.97
N PRO A 589 49.15 47.02 7.03
CA PRO A 589 49.71 46.01 6.10
C PRO A 589 50.46 44.88 6.77
N ASP A 590 51.13 45.15 7.90
CA ASP A 590 51.92 44.13 8.64
C ASP A 590 50.99 43.21 9.43
N LEU A 591 49.98 43.74 10.07
CA LEU A 591 48.99 43.00 10.81
C LEU A 591 48.09 42.15 9.87
N LEU A 592 47.71 42.72 8.71
CA LEU A 592 46.95 42.02 7.70
C LEU A 592 47.71 40.81 7.16
N ARG A 593 49.02 40.97 6.91
CA ARG A 593 49.86 39.88 6.43
C ARG A 593 49.99 38.78 7.47
N GLN A 594 50.22 39.15 8.75
CA GLN A 594 50.33 38.20 9.83
C GLN A 594 49.04 37.38 10.01
N LYS A 595 47.88 37.99 9.97
CA LYS A 595 46.58 37.32 10.09
C LYS A 595 46.24 36.49 8.87
N SER A 596 46.68 36.89 7.68
CA SER A 596 46.50 36.12 6.44
C SER A 596 47.38 34.89 6.41
N ASP A 597 48.61 34.99 6.94
CA ASP A 597 49.49 33.83 7.11
C ASP A 597 48.93 32.83 8.15
N GLU A 598 48.40 33.32 9.30
CA GLU A 598 47.71 32.52 10.31
C GLU A 598 46.49 31.77 9.74
N LEU A 599 45.70 32.41 8.87
CA LEU A 599 44.56 31.80 8.18
C LEU A 599 45.02 30.71 7.18
N SER A 600 46.11 30.95 6.47
CA SER A 600 46.68 29.99 5.52
C SER A 600 47.21 28.73 6.25
N ASP A 601 47.90 28.92 7.39
CA ASP A 601 48.36 27.81 8.21
C ASP A 601 47.21 27.01 8.81
N LEU A 602 46.16 27.67 9.23
CA LEU A 602 44.95 27.03 9.75
C LEU A 602 44.23 26.18 8.68
N ARG A 603 44.11 26.67 7.46
CA ARG A 603 43.56 25.92 6.33
C ARG A 603 44.39 24.70 5.96
N PHE A 604 45.70 24.86 5.96
CA PHE A 604 46.61 23.71 5.73
C PHE A 604 46.41 22.64 6.83
N HIS A 605 46.27 23.06 8.08
CA HIS A 605 46.03 22.14 9.19
C HIS A 605 44.64 21.45 9.07
N GLN A 606 43.63 22.14 8.60
CA GLN A 606 42.31 21.52 8.29
C GLN A 606 42.40 20.45 7.21
N GLU A 607 43.20 20.65 6.16
CA GLU A 607 43.46 19.63 5.13
C GLU A 607 44.15 18.38 5.70
N GLU A 608 45.15 18.57 6.60
CA GLU A 608 45.80 17.46 7.28
C GLU A 608 44.84 16.67 8.19
N LEU A 609 43.98 17.37 8.93
CA LEU A 609 42.93 16.76 9.77
C LEU A 609 41.89 15.99 8.95
N PHE A 610 41.51 16.53 7.81
CA PHE A 610 40.56 15.87 6.89
C PHE A 610 41.16 14.56 6.34
N ALA A 611 42.45 14.59 5.92
CA ALA A 611 43.14 13.40 5.44
C ALA A 611 43.32 12.34 6.56
N ALA A 612 43.54 12.77 7.80
CA ALA A 612 43.65 11.88 8.95
C ALA A 612 42.31 11.26 9.33
N TRP A 613 41.23 12.03 9.22
CA TRP A 613 39.85 11.55 9.42
C TRP A 613 39.46 10.52 8.36
N GLU A 614 39.71 10.80 7.08
CA GLU A 614 39.45 9.88 5.96
C GLU A 614 40.18 8.55 6.12
N ALA A 615 41.47 8.59 6.48
CA ALA A 615 42.26 7.41 6.76
C ALA A 615 41.72 6.59 7.96
N ALA A 616 41.25 7.27 9.01
CA ALA A 616 40.64 6.59 10.16
C ALA A 616 39.29 5.96 9.85
N MET A 617 38.51 6.56 8.95
CA MET A 617 37.23 6.01 8.42
C MET A 617 37.49 4.78 7.55
N GLU A 618 38.46 4.84 6.64
CA GLU A 618 38.85 3.67 5.82
C GLU A 618 39.35 2.51 6.70
N GLU A 619 40.15 2.81 7.74
CA GLU A 619 40.62 1.78 8.70
C GLU A 619 39.47 1.15 9.46
N GLN A 620 38.45 1.93 9.82
CA GLN A 620 37.23 1.42 10.46
C GLN A 620 36.43 0.54 9.51
N GLU A 621 36.20 0.96 8.26
CA GLU A 621 35.48 0.18 7.26
C GLU A 621 36.20 -1.13 6.90
N ALA A 622 37.51 -1.08 6.70
CA ALA A 622 38.32 -2.26 6.45
C ALA A 622 38.26 -3.25 7.64
N TYR A 623 38.28 -2.71 8.87
CA TYR A 623 38.13 -3.52 10.08
C TYR A 623 36.75 -4.15 10.20
N GLU A 624 35.68 -3.45 9.80
CA GLU A 624 34.31 -3.96 9.80
C GLU A 624 34.09 -5.01 8.69
N GLN A 625 34.69 -4.84 7.51
CA GLN A 625 34.65 -5.82 6.41
C GLN A 625 35.41 -7.11 6.73
N THR A 626 36.57 -7.02 7.44
CA THR A 626 37.33 -8.22 7.84
C THR A 626 36.62 -9.06 8.92
N GLN A 627 35.54 -8.57 9.49
CA GLN A 627 34.74 -9.24 10.52
C GLN A 627 33.42 -9.85 10.01
N GLN A 628 33.10 -9.68 8.73
CA GLN A 628 32.02 -10.44 8.10
C GLN A 628 32.55 -11.84 7.77
N PRO A 629 31.98 -12.92 8.30
CA PRO A 629 32.38 -14.26 7.89
C PRO A 629 32.09 -14.43 6.41
N GLU A 630 33.05 -14.89 5.63
CA GLU A 630 32.81 -15.41 4.29
C GLU A 630 31.72 -16.48 4.38
N GLU A 631 30.58 -16.24 3.66
CA GLU A 631 29.53 -17.23 3.45
C GLU A 631 30.02 -18.41 2.60
#